data_a4238bb36ecef36d502816357de3ad8f
#
_entry.id   a4238bb36ecef36d502816357de3ad8f
#
_cell.length_a   1.000
_cell.length_b   1.000
_cell.length_c   1.000
_cell.angle_alpha   90.00
_cell.angle_beta   90.00
_cell.angle_gamma   90.00
#
_symmetry.space_group_name_H-M   'P 1'
#
loop_
_entity.id
_entity.type
_entity.pdbx_description
1 polymer ?
#
loop_
_entity_poly.entity_id
_entity_poly.type
_entity_poly.pdbx_seq_one_letter_code
_entity_poly.pdbx_strand_id
1 'polypeptide(L)'
;MRERGPAEASADPEPAAANPRVRLLRESTRRELALRHRHAAATPDGFAERLVRFWSNHFAVSVDKRTAALYAAPMEREAVRPNLFGRFDALLVAVETHPAMLRYLDNAASIGEDSPVGQRARRRASTSGMPARRAGLNENLAREILELHTLSVDGGYGQGDVTELARAITGWSVPLPRDFARGNPQSAFLFRES
;
A
#
# COMPACT_ATOMS: atom_id res chain seq x y z
N MET A 1 47.48 -9.36 38.85
CA MET A 1 46.31 -8.55 39.18
C MET A 1 46.07 -7.65 37.98
N ARG A 2 45.11 -8.04 37.08
CA ARG A 2 44.77 -7.25 35.88
C ARG A 2 43.46 -6.57 36.12
N GLU A 3 43.47 -5.25 36.19
CA GLU A 3 42.28 -4.43 36.33
C GLU A 3 41.42 -4.55 35.06
N ARG A 4 40.14 -4.88 35.23
CA ARG A 4 39.14 -4.84 34.19
C ARG A 4 38.73 -3.37 34.04
N GLY A 5 38.93 -2.81 32.87
CA GLY A 5 38.42 -1.52 32.48
C GLY A 5 36.87 -1.48 32.50
N PRO A 6 36.25 -0.31 32.64
CA PRO A 6 34.83 -0.16 32.73
C PRO A 6 34.14 -0.64 31.43
N ALA A 7 33.09 -1.45 31.58
CA ALA A 7 32.24 -1.91 30.51
C ALA A 7 31.60 -0.68 29.81
N GLU A 8 31.77 -0.58 28.51
CA GLU A 8 31.03 0.37 27.67
C GLU A 8 29.54 0.13 27.88
N ALA A 9 28.89 1.13 28.42
CA ALA A 9 27.42 1.14 28.54
C ALA A 9 26.86 1.11 27.11
N SER A 10 26.16 0.02 26.76
CA SER A 10 25.35 -0.06 25.57
C SER A 10 24.31 1.05 25.63
N ALA A 11 24.41 1.99 24.70
CA ALA A 11 23.40 3.03 24.56
C ALA A 11 22.05 2.36 24.28
N ASP A 12 21.10 2.55 25.18
CA ASP A 12 19.71 2.13 24.97
C ASP A 12 19.20 2.71 23.65
N PRO A 13 18.48 1.91 22.83
CA PRO A 13 17.92 2.41 21.59
C PRO A 13 16.95 3.54 21.90
N GLU A 14 17.24 4.72 21.35
CA GLU A 14 16.38 5.91 21.49
C GLU A 14 14.91 5.53 21.22
N PRO A 15 13.97 5.94 22.09
CA PRO A 15 12.57 5.53 21.97
C PRO A 15 12.05 5.95 20.58
N ALA A 16 11.35 5.05 19.90
CA ALA A 16 10.83 5.25 18.54
C ALA A 16 10.00 6.56 18.38
N ALA A 17 9.57 7.16 19.49
CA ALA A 17 8.91 8.45 19.55
C ALA A 17 9.85 9.64 19.23
N ALA A 18 11.17 9.50 19.36
CA ALA A 18 12.16 10.56 19.11
C ALA A 18 12.52 10.67 17.61
N ASN A 19 12.19 9.71 16.77
CA ASN A 19 12.50 9.75 15.34
C ASN A 19 11.66 10.85 14.64
N PRO A 20 12.29 11.89 14.04
CA PRO A 20 11.61 13.00 13.40
C PRO A 20 10.62 12.56 12.30
N ARG A 21 10.93 11.47 11.58
CA ARG A 21 10.05 10.92 10.53
C ARG A 21 8.78 10.32 11.12
N VAL A 22 8.87 9.62 12.26
CA VAL A 22 7.70 9.05 12.95
C VAL A 22 6.81 10.17 13.49
N ARG A 23 7.41 11.22 14.04
CA ARG A 23 6.67 12.41 14.52
C ARG A 23 5.92 13.07 13.39
N LEU A 24 6.61 13.37 12.28
CA LEU A 24 6.00 13.99 11.10
C LEU A 24 4.85 13.14 10.55
N LEU A 25 5.02 11.82 10.48
CA LEU A 25 3.96 10.89 10.05
C LEU A 25 2.72 10.99 10.95
N ARG A 26 2.91 10.95 12.27
CA ARG A 26 1.82 11.07 13.24
C ARG A 26 1.11 12.43 13.17
N GLU A 27 1.85 13.51 13.05
CA GLU A 27 1.30 14.86 12.90
C GLU A 27 0.49 15.00 11.61
N SER A 28 1.03 14.51 10.49
CA SER A 28 0.33 14.49 9.20
C SER A 28 -0.96 13.70 9.26
N THR A 29 -0.91 12.48 9.79
CA THR A 29 -2.09 11.61 9.92
C THR A 29 -3.16 12.24 10.82
N ARG A 30 -2.78 12.85 11.95
CA ARG A 30 -3.72 13.58 12.83
C ARG A 30 -4.35 14.78 12.14
N ARG A 31 -3.56 15.54 11.40
CA ARG A 31 -4.05 16.69 10.63
C ARG A 31 -5.07 16.28 9.57
N GLU A 32 -4.76 15.27 8.78
CA GLU A 32 -5.66 14.72 7.76
C GLU A 32 -6.97 14.22 8.38
N LEU A 33 -6.90 13.48 9.47
CA LEU A 33 -8.07 13.00 10.19
C LEU A 33 -8.94 14.15 10.71
N ALA A 34 -8.33 15.17 11.29
CA ALA A 34 -9.04 16.35 11.76
C ALA A 34 -9.69 17.16 10.62
N LEU A 35 -9.04 17.24 9.45
CA LEU A 35 -9.60 17.86 8.25
C LEU A 35 -10.82 17.08 7.75
N ARG A 36 -10.72 15.76 7.68
CA ARG A 36 -11.81 14.86 7.30
C ARG A 36 -13.03 15.04 8.20
N HIS A 37 -12.83 15.03 9.52
CA HIS A 37 -13.95 15.22 10.46
C HIS A 37 -14.58 16.62 10.37
N ARG A 38 -13.76 17.66 10.26
CA ARG A 38 -14.28 19.03 10.11
C ARG A 38 -15.06 19.20 8.82
N HIS A 39 -14.57 18.66 7.70
CA HIS A 39 -15.27 18.70 6.43
C HIS A 39 -16.61 17.99 6.54
N ALA A 40 -16.66 16.79 7.09
CA ALA A 40 -17.88 16.01 7.25
C ALA A 40 -18.90 16.67 8.18
N ALA A 41 -18.44 17.43 9.19
CA ALA A 41 -19.32 18.15 10.11
C ALA A 41 -19.86 19.47 9.54
N ALA A 42 -19.13 20.09 8.61
CA ALA A 42 -19.45 21.41 8.08
C ALA A 42 -20.18 21.36 6.72
N THR A 43 -20.13 20.24 6.01
CA THR A 43 -20.73 20.12 4.69
C THR A 43 -22.27 20.12 4.76
N PRO A 44 -22.96 20.84 3.86
CA PRO A 44 -24.42 20.75 3.73
C PRO A 44 -24.87 19.43 3.07
N ASP A 45 -23.97 18.74 2.34
CA ASP A 45 -24.27 17.49 1.65
C ASP A 45 -23.97 16.27 2.55
N GLY A 46 -24.83 16.05 3.51
CA GLY A 46 -24.71 14.91 4.41
C GLY A 46 -24.91 13.55 3.75
N PHE A 47 -25.56 13.47 2.56
CA PHE A 47 -25.69 12.22 1.83
C PHE A 47 -24.36 11.82 1.19
N ALA A 48 -23.72 12.74 0.47
CA ALA A 48 -22.40 12.50 -0.13
C ALA A 48 -21.38 12.09 0.93
N GLU A 49 -21.35 12.73 2.09
CA GLU A 49 -20.43 12.36 3.17
C GLU A 49 -20.68 10.96 3.74
N ARG A 50 -21.94 10.54 3.88
CA ARG A 50 -22.25 9.15 4.28
C ARG A 50 -21.76 8.14 3.24
N LEU A 51 -21.94 8.46 1.95
CA LEU A 51 -21.50 7.62 0.86
C LEU A 51 -19.97 7.54 0.78
N VAL A 52 -19.27 8.66 1.00
CA VAL A 52 -17.79 8.68 1.14
C VAL A 52 -17.34 7.77 2.26
N ARG A 53 -17.99 7.84 3.43
CA ARG A 53 -17.66 6.97 4.57
C ARG A 53 -17.93 5.50 4.28
N PHE A 54 -19.00 5.19 3.59
CA PHE A 54 -19.33 3.84 3.15
C PHE A 54 -18.22 3.27 2.26
N TRP A 55 -17.84 3.99 1.20
CA TRP A 55 -16.77 3.55 0.29
C TRP A 55 -15.39 3.53 0.94
N SER A 56 -15.09 4.48 1.81
CA SER A 56 -13.83 4.47 2.57
C SER A 56 -13.73 3.32 3.57
N ASN A 57 -14.85 2.79 4.02
CA ASN A 57 -14.89 1.60 4.86
C ASN A 57 -14.86 0.30 4.03
N HIS A 58 -15.50 0.30 2.86
CA HIS A 58 -15.46 -0.81 1.92
C HIS A 58 -14.03 -1.05 1.40
N PHE A 59 -13.33 0.00 1.01
CA PHE A 59 -11.94 -0.01 0.55
C PHE A 59 -10.97 0.38 1.68
N ALA A 60 -11.09 -0.27 2.82
CA ALA A 60 -10.35 0.14 4.02
C ALA A 60 -8.83 -0.09 3.90
N VAL A 61 -8.07 0.95 4.26
CA VAL A 61 -6.61 0.89 4.39
C VAL A 61 -6.23 1.18 5.84
N SER A 62 -5.56 0.22 6.51
CA SER A 62 -5.13 0.43 7.89
C SER A 62 -3.97 1.42 7.99
N VAL A 63 -4.12 2.37 8.91
CA VAL A 63 -3.05 3.33 9.26
C VAL A 63 -1.94 2.70 10.13
N ASP A 64 -2.15 1.49 10.65
CA ASP A 64 -1.13 0.76 11.41
C ASP A 64 0.03 0.32 10.51
N LYS A 65 -0.23 0.10 9.23
CA LYS A 65 0.81 -0.13 8.25
C LYS A 65 1.46 1.19 7.84
N ARG A 66 2.58 1.52 8.47
CA ARG A 66 3.30 2.80 8.29
C ARG A 66 3.57 3.19 6.84
N THR A 67 3.76 2.20 5.95
CA THR A 67 3.99 2.43 4.52
C THR A 67 2.75 2.93 3.77
N ALA A 68 1.55 2.64 4.28
CA ALA A 68 0.27 3.04 3.71
C ALA A 68 -0.37 4.23 4.44
N ALA A 69 -0.04 4.44 5.71
CA ALA A 69 -0.68 5.41 6.59
C ALA A 69 -0.75 6.85 6.04
N LEU A 70 0.30 7.31 5.36
CA LEU A 70 0.33 8.65 4.74
C LEU A 70 -0.63 8.79 3.55
N TYR A 71 -1.02 7.69 2.94
CA TYR A 71 -1.83 7.67 1.72
C TYR A 71 -3.30 7.34 1.98
N ALA A 72 -3.65 6.90 3.19
CA ALA A 72 -5.02 6.48 3.51
C ALA A 72 -6.04 7.64 3.37
N ALA A 73 -5.74 8.81 3.95
CA ALA A 73 -6.62 9.97 3.82
C ALA A 73 -6.56 10.62 2.41
N PRO A 74 -5.39 10.75 1.75
CA PRO A 74 -5.34 11.11 0.33
C PRO A 74 -6.21 10.21 -0.56
N MET A 75 -6.27 8.90 -0.35
CA MET A 75 -7.08 7.98 -1.15
C MET A 75 -8.58 8.36 -1.13
N GLU A 76 -9.12 8.76 0.01
CA GLU A 76 -10.50 9.26 0.07
C GLU A 76 -10.70 10.45 -0.86
N ARG A 77 -9.77 11.42 -0.82
CA ARG A 77 -9.84 12.67 -1.58
C ARG A 77 -9.57 12.48 -3.08
N GLU A 78 -8.66 11.59 -3.43
CA GLU A 78 -8.10 11.44 -4.78
C GLU A 78 -8.77 10.32 -5.58
N ALA A 79 -9.26 9.27 -4.92
CA ALA A 79 -9.90 8.14 -5.56
C ALA A 79 -11.40 8.03 -5.26
N VAL A 80 -11.82 8.13 -3.99
CA VAL A 80 -13.22 7.92 -3.61
C VAL A 80 -14.11 9.09 -4.01
N ARG A 81 -13.79 10.31 -3.56
CA ARG A 81 -14.64 11.50 -3.77
C ARG A 81 -14.87 11.83 -5.24
N PRO A 82 -13.86 11.81 -6.14
CA PRO A 82 -14.08 12.11 -7.56
C PRO A 82 -14.97 11.11 -8.28
N ASN A 83 -15.04 9.86 -7.79
CA ASN A 83 -15.78 8.76 -8.41
C ASN A 83 -17.09 8.43 -7.67
N LEU A 84 -17.48 9.24 -6.68
CA LEU A 84 -18.57 8.94 -5.73
C LEU A 84 -19.90 8.64 -6.40
N PHE A 85 -20.26 9.38 -7.44
CA PHE A 85 -21.50 9.27 -8.21
C PHE A 85 -21.29 8.72 -9.60
N GLY A 86 -20.06 8.19 -9.85
CA GLY A 86 -19.68 7.60 -11.13
C GLY A 86 -20.00 6.12 -11.23
N ARG A 87 -19.36 5.48 -12.18
CA ARG A 87 -19.44 4.02 -12.36
C ARG A 87 -18.58 3.32 -11.30
N PHE A 88 -19.04 2.16 -10.84
CA PHE A 88 -18.30 1.36 -9.84
C PHE A 88 -16.94 0.90 -10.34
N ASP A 89 -16.83 0.51 -11.61
CA ASP A 89 -15.56 0.09 -12.20
C ASP A 89 -14.52 1.23 -12.20
N ALA A 90 -14.93 2.47 -12.45
CA ALA A 90 -14.05 3.62 -12.36
C ALA A 90 -13.58 3.89 -10.93
N LEU A 91 -14.49 3.78 -9.94
CA LEU A 91 -14.15 3.87 -8.53
C LEU A 91 -13.18 2.76 -8.12
N LEU A 92 -13.47 1.52 -8.50
CA LEU A 92 -12.63 0.35 -8.20
C LEU A 92 -11.20 0.57 -8.72
N VAL A 93 -11.06 0.85 -10.02
CA VAL A 93 -9.74 1.09 -10.62
C VAL A 93 -9.00 2.24 -9.95
N ALA A 94 -9.68 3.35 -9.65
CA ALA A 94 -9.05 4.50 -9.00
C ALA A 94 -8.53 4.15 -7.58
N VAL A 95 -9.24 3.32 -6.84
CA VAL A 95 -8.84 2.88 -5.50
C VAL A 95 -7.72 1.84 -5.57
N GLU A 96 -7.85 0.81 -6.42
CA GLU A 96 -6.89 -0.29 -6.48
C GLU A 96 -5.53 0.14 -7.04
N THR A 97 -5.51 1.14 -7.91
CA THR A 97 -4.25 1.73 -8.42
C THR A 97 -3.68 2.83 -7.51
N HIS A 98 -4.39 3.23 -6.47
CA HIS A 98 -3.92 4.27 -5.57
C HIS A 98 -2.73 3.79 -4.73
N PRO A 99 -1.71 4.65 -4.46
CA PRO A 99 -0.55 4.30 -3.65
C PRO A 99 -0.87 3.74 -2.26
N ALA A 100 -1.99 4.14 -1.66
CA ALA A 100 -2.47 3.60 -0.41
C ALA A 100 -2.69 2.09 -0.49
N MET A 101 -3.48 1.64 -1.47
CA MET A 101 -3.84 0.24 -1.67
C MET A 101 -2.63 -0.59 -2.10
N LEU A 102 -1.88 -0.11 -3.10
CA LEU A 102 -0.67 -0.80 -3.60
C LEU A 102 0.39 -1.01 -2.51
N ARG A 103 0.48 -0.09 -1.54
CA ARG A 103 1.39 -0.23 -0.39
C ARG A 103 0.77 -1.02 0.76
N TYR A 104 -0.53 -0.91 0.95
CA TYR A 104 -1.24 -1.65 2.00
C TYR A 104 -1.18 -3.15 1.76
N LEU A 105 -1.42 -3.58 0.53
CA LEU A 105 -1.44 -4.99 0.15
C LEU A 105 -0.11 -5.48 -0.49
N ASP A 106 0.94 -4.65 -0.44
CA ASP A 106 2.29 -4.95 -0.92
C ASP A 106 2.39 -5.28 -2.42
N ASN A 107 1.38 -4.91 -3.22
CA ASN A 107 1.41 -5.17 -4.66
C ASN A 107 2.58 -4.45 -5.36
N ALA A 108 2.97 -3.29 -4.85
CA ALA A 108 4.15 -2.55 -5.33
C ALA A 108 5.46 -3.35 -5.25
N ALA A 109 5.49 -4.44 -4.47
CA ALA A 109 6.62 -5.35 -4.33
C ALA A 109 6.41 -6.68 -5.09
N SER A 110 5.25 -6.86 -5.76
CA SER A 110 4.97 -8.05 -6.58
C SER A 110 5.94 -8.13 -7.76
N ILE A 111 6.44 -9.32 -8.04
CA ILE A 111 7.41 -9.59 -9.12
C ILE A 111 6.91 -10.79 -9.90
N GLY A 112 6.75 -10.61 -11.20
CA GLY A 112 6.38 -11.70 -12.11
C GLY A 112 7.48 -12.77 -12.12
N GLU A 113 7.05 -14.02 -12.10
CA GLU A 113 7.96 -15.17 -12.00
C GLU A 113 8.89 -15.27 -13.20
N ASP A 114 8.40 -14.90 -14.38
CA ASP A 114 9.13 -14.97 -15.65
C ASP A 114 9.89 -13.68 -15.98
N SER A 115 9.72 -12.65 -15.15
CA SER A 115 10.44 -11.40 -15.33
C SER A 115 11.96 -11.58 -15.15
N PRO A 116 12.79 -10.72 -15.77
CA PRO A 116 14.24 -10.75 -15.56
C PRO A 116 14.63 -10.62 -14.08
N VAL A 117 13.84 -9.92 -13.29
CA VAL A 117 14.06 -9.75 -11.84
C VAL A 117 13.70 -11.02 -11.09
N GLY A 118 12.56 -11.63 -11.41
CA GLY A 118 12.09 -12.90 -10.84
C GLY A 118 13.08 -14.03 -11.13
N GLN A 119 13.51 -14.16 -12.36
CA GLN A 119 14.51 -15.16 -12.77
C GLN A 119 15.86 -14.99 -12.04
N ARG A 120 16.34 -13.74 -11.91
CA ARG A 120 17.57 -13.45 -11.13
C ARG A 120 17.41 -13.80 -9.65
N ALA A 121 16.24 -13.51 -9.08
CA ALA A 121 15.96 -13.80 -7.69
C ALA A 121 15.91 -15.31 -7.44
N ARG A 122 15.28 -16.10 -8.32
CA ARG A 122 15.28 -17.58 -8.28
C ARG A 122 16.70 -18.15 -8.38
N ARG A 123 17.52 -17.67 -9.33
CA ARG A 123 18.92 -18.10 -9.48
C ARG A 123 19.73 -17.84 -8.21
N ARG A 124 19.58 -16.67 -7.60
CA ARG A 124 20.28 -16.34 -6.34
C ARG A 124 19.82 -17.23 -5.18
N ALA A 125 18.52 -17.48 -5.06
CA ALA A 125 17.99 -18.37 -4.02
C ALA A 125 18.53 -19.80 -4.15
N SER A 126 18.60 -20.34 -5.38
CA SER A 126 19.15 -21.68 -5.63
C SER A 126 20.64 -21.78 -5.32
N THR A 127 21.40 -20.68 -5.44
CA THR A 127 22.86 -20.67 -5.23
C THR A 127 23.24 -20.40 -3.76
N SER A 128 22.39 -19.68 -3.01
CA SER A 128 22.72 -19.25 -1.64
C SER A 128 22.09 -20.12 -0.55
N GLY A 129 21.24 -21.09 -0.90
CA GLY A 129 20.47 -21.89 0.07
C GLY A 129 19.50 -21.09 0.94
N MET A 130 19.38 -19.78 0.70
CA MET A 130 18.43 -18.93 1.41
C MET A 130 17.05 -19.02 0.73
N PRO A 131 15.96 -19.13 1.52
CA PRO A 131 14.62 -19.15 0.94
C PRO A 131 14.40 -17.88 0.11
N ALA A 132 13.85 -18.04 -1.10
CA ALA A 132 13.49 -16.94 -2.02
C ALA A 132 12.35 -16.06 -1.47
N ARG A 133 12.49 -15.59 -0.27
CA ARG A 133 11.42 -15.08 0.60
C ARG A 133 10.82 -13.74 0.19
N ARG A 134 11.26 -13.12 -0.93
CA ARG A 134 10.80 -11.77 -1.33
C ARG A 134 10.71 -11.52 -2.84
N ALA A 135 10.88 -12.52 -3.67
CA ALA A 135 10.79 -12.35 -5.12
C ALA A 135 9.78 -13.34 -5.69
N GLY A 136 8.53 -12.97 -5.70
CA GLY A 136 7.46 -13.76 -6.25
C GLY A 136 6.18 -12.96 -6.42
N LEU A 137 5.22 -13.60 -7.04
CA LEU A 137 3.87 -13.08 -7.22
C LEU A 137 3.23 -12.81 -5.86
N ASN A 138 2.69 -11.61 -5.69
CA ASN A 138 1.91 -11.25 -4.51
C ASN A 138 0.42 -11.30 -4.85
N GLU A 139 -0.30 -12.18 -4.20
CA GLU A 139 -1.73 -12.41 -4.44
C GLU A 139 -2.66 -11.56 -3.54
N ASN A 140 -2.12 -10.82 -2.57
CA ASN A 140 -2.95 -10.13 -1.58
C ASN A 140 -3.94 -9.17 -2.22
N LEU A 141 -3.48 -8.29 -3.13
CA LEU A 141 -4.35 -7.33 -3.81
C LEU A 141 -5.40 -8.04 -4.67
N ALA A 142 -5.00 -9.06 -5.43
CA ALA A 142 -5.93 -9.82 -6.27
C ALA A 142 -7.01 -10.52 -5.42
N ARG A 143 -6.62 -11.07 -4.29
CA ARG A 143 -7.55 -11.70 -3.36
C ARG A 143 -8.54 -10.70 -2.78
N GLU A 144 -8.07 -9.55 -2.30
CA GLU A 144 -8.92 -8.49 -1.77
C GLU A 144 -9.89 -7.95 -2.83
N ILE A 145 -9.45 -7.78 -4.08
CA ILE A 145 -10.31 -7.35 -5.19
C ILE A 145 -11.47 -8.34 -5.38
N LEU A 146 -11.17 -9.64 -5.43
CA LEU A 146 -12.20 -10.67 -5.65
C LEU A 146 -13.06 -10.88 -4.41
N GLU A 147 -12.44 -10.97 -3.24
CA GLU A 147 -13.08 -11.44 -2.02
C GLU A 147 -13.83 -10.34 -1.26
N LEU A 148 -13.26 -9.14 -1.15
CA LEU A 148 -13.84 -8.07 -0.33
C LEU A 148 -14.35 -6.89 -1.15
N HIS A 149 -13.75 -6.62 -2.31
CA HIS A 149 -14.08 -5.40 -3.05
C HIS A 149 -15.11 -5.62 -4.15
N THR A 150 -15.30 -6.88 -4.65
CA THR A 150 -16.24 -7.15 -5.76
C THR A 150 -17.17 -8.34 -5.54
N LEU A 151 -16.66 -9.59 -5.62
CA LEU A 151 -17.49 -10.80 -5.72
C LEU A 151 -17.94 -11.36 -4.36
N SER A 152 -17.27 -10.99 -3.29
CA SER A 152 -17.40 -11.55 -1.93
C SER A 152 -16.81 -12.97 -1.80
N VAL A 153 -16.68 -13.43 -0.56
CA VAL A 153 -16.29 -14.81 -0.25
C VAL A 153 -17.27 -15.77 -0.90
N ASP A 154 -16.78 -16.83 -1.49
CA ASP A 154 -17.58 -17.82 -2.25
C ASP A 154 -18.28 -17.24 -3.50
N GLY A 155 -17.78 -16.14 -4.05
CA GLY A 155 -18.34 -15.45 -5.23
C GLY A 155 -18.16 -16.16 -6.57
N GLY A 156 -17.86 -17.46 -6.57
CA GLY A 156 -17.75 -18.30 -7.78
C GLY A 156 -16.37 -18.28 -8.44
N TYR A 157 -15.33 -17.77 -7.76
CA TYR A 157 -13.93 -17.82 -8.18
C TYR A 157 -13.14 -18.84 -7.35
N GLY A 158 -12.03 -19.33 -7.88
CA GLY A 158 -11.10 -20.23 -7.19
C GLY A 158 -9.70 -19.67 -7.05
N GLN A 159 -8.81 -20.44 -6.43
CA GLN A 159 -7.41 -20.03 -6.25
C GLN A 159 -6.70 -19.74 -7.59
N GLY A 160 -7.07 -20.44 -8.67
CA GLY A 160 -6.55 -20.19 -10.01
C GLY A 160 -6.85 -18.77 -10.49
N ASP A 161 -8.10 -18.29 -10.28
CA ASP A 161 -8.53 -16.95 -10.69
C ASP A 161 -7.77 -15.86 -9.90
N VAL A 162 -7.55 -16.08 -8.60
CA VAL A 162 -6.73 -15.18 -7.76
C VAL A 162 -5.31 -15.08 -8.32
N THR A 163 -4.70 -16.21 -8.67
CA THR A 163 -3.34 -16.26 -9.21
C THR A 163 -3.25 -15.57 -10.57
N GLU A 164 -4.22 -15.78 -11.47
CA GLU A 164 -4.24 -15.14 -12.78
C GLU A 164 -4.50 -13.62 -12.66
N LEU A 165 -5.40 -13.21 -11.78
CA LEU A 165 -5.58 -11.78 -11.51
C LEU A 165 -4.30 -11.16 -10.92
N ALA A 166 -3.64 -11.84 -9.97
CA ALA A 166 -2.37 -11.36 -9.42
C ALA A 166 -1.30 -11.20 -10.50
N ARG A 167 -1.22 -12.12 -11.48
CA ARG A 167 -0.34 -11.99 -12.64
C ARG A 167 -0.71 -10.77 -13.49
N ALA A 168 -1.99 -10.56 -13.74
CA ALA A 168 -2.47 -9.43 -14.55
C ALA A 168 -2.15 -8.07 -13.94
N ILE A 169 -2.25 -7.94 -12.60
CA ILE A 169 -1.96 -6.70 -11.88
C ILE A 169 -0.53 -6.59 -11.35
N THR A 170 0.30 -7.61 -11.56
CA THR A 170 1.74 -7.55 -11.28
C THR A 170 2.38 -6.49 -12.18
N GLY A 171 3.18 -5.60 -11.56
CA GLY A 171 3.67 -4.41 -12.25
C GLY A 171 2.94 -3.12 -11.86
N TRP A 172 1.71 -3.20 -11.33
CA TRP A 172 1.08 -2.04 -10.68
C TRP A 172 1.91 -1.62 -9.48
N SER A 173 2.48 -0.45 -9.56
CA SER A 173 3.50 0.00 -8.61
C SER A 173 3.40 1.49 -8.32
N VAL A 174 4.24 1.95 -7.42
CA VAL A 174 4.38 3.36 -7.03
C VAL A 174 5.77 3.86 -7.40
N PRO A 175 5.95 5.18 -7.65
CA PRO A 175 7.25 5.76 -7.88
C PRO A 175 8.24 5.48 -6.75
N LEU A 176 9.46 5.15 -7.10
CA LEU A 176 10.60 5.01 -6.21
C LEU A 176 11.53 6.22 -6.37
N PRO A 177 12.44 6.51 -5.42
CA PRO A 177 13.36 7.64 -5.52
C PRO A 177 14.13 7.72 -6.85
N ARG A 178 14.50 6.57 -7.42
CA ARG A 178 15.17 6.48 -8.72
C ARG A 178 14.32 6.94 -9.91
N ASP A 179 12.99 6.85 -9.81
CA ASP A 179 12.08 7.27 -10.88
C ASP A 179 12.01 8.79 -10.92
N PHE A 180 12.03 9.44 -9.75
CA PHE A 180 12.14 10.90 -9.65
C PHE A 180 13.48 11.44 -10.17
N ALA A 181 14.57 10.67 -10.00
CA ALA A 181 15.87 11.05 -10.53
C ALA A 181 15.97 10.97 -12.06
N ARG A 182 15.10 10.19 -12.71
CA ARG A 182 15.03 10.02 -14.17
C ARG A 182 14.04 10.92 -14.89
N GLY A 183 13.26 11.66 -14.17
CA GLY A 183 12.20 12.53 -14.64
C GLY A 183 11.04 12.48 -13.65
N ASN A 184 10.46 13.61 -13.33
CA ASN A 184 9.37 13.69 -12.35
C ASN A 184 8.19 12.83 -12.82
N PRO A 185 7.83 11.74 -12.13
CA PRO A 185 6.68 10.94 -12.51
C PRO A 185 5.43 11.80 -12.35
N GLN A 186 4.68 11.95 -13.44
CA GLN A 186 3.43 12.75 -13.44
C GLN A 186 2.28 12.05 -12.73
N SER A 187 2.47 10.78 -12.34
CA SER A 187 1.46 9.96 -11.68
C SER A 187 2.02 9.31 -10.42
N ALA A 188 1.18 9.20 -9.41
CA ALA A 188 1.46 8.42 -8.21
C ALA A 188 1.40 6.90 -8.47
N PHE A 189 0.84 6.50 -9.61
CA PHE A 189 0.78 5.12 -10.12
C PHE A 189 1.78 4.94 -11.25
N LEU A 190 2.49 3.82 -11.26
CA LEU A 190 3.38 3.39 -12.34
C LEU A 190 3.10 1.93 -12.68
N PHE A 191 3.07 1.62 -13.98
CA PHE A 191 3.19 0.26 -14.45
C PHE A 191 4.67 -0.07 -14.67
N ARG A 192 5.13 -1.17 -14.09
CA ARG A 192 6.49 -1.71 -14.28
C ARG A 192 6.36 -3.01 -15.05
N GLU A 193 7.07 -3.11 -16.18
CA GLU A 193 7.23 -4.39 -16.84
C GLU A 193 7.95 -5.35 -15.86
N SER A 194 7.23 -6.40 -15.46
CA SER A 194 7.63 -7.36 -14.43
C SER A 194 7.97 -8.71 -15.05
#